data_acbcd5e8f345505f78368dc2a33ca202
#
_entry.id   acbcd5e8f345505f78368dc2a33ca202
#
_cell.length_a   1.000
_cell.length_b   1.000
_cell.length_c   1.000
_cell.angle_alpha   90.00
_cell.angle_beta   90.00
_cell.angle_gamma   90.00
#
_symmetry.space_group_name_H-M   'P 1'
#
loop_
_entity.id
_entity.type
_entity.pdbx_description
1 polymer ?
#
loop_
_entity_poly.entity_id
_entity_poly.type
_entity_poly.pdbx_seq_one_letter_code
_entity_poly.pdbx_strand_id
1 'polypeptide(L)'
;MATTEVQIANMALQRMGQALIDSIDGTSVNEVKCANIFDQVRDEALIDGPELGWKFSKRTYHSIDRESFTITAFASASATTTTVTATHTLVAGDLVVIDGTTNYDGEYVVNSVSTTVSFVITATFVADDATGTAYWESEEYAYRYAVPTCKKVIAVKVGGVEITDWIRWGDYILTNQEDEEVDMEIIKALTTTVTSWPDWFVRIIVLRMAIELHYSMTQDLRAIQLLSEELYVAKSKAIAMDEREKYVKESSSSWADIGHTQETIE
;
A
#
# COMPACT_ATOMS: atom_id res chain seq x y z
N MET A 1 24.70 -12.35 -11.09
CA MET A 1 23.94 -12.12 -12.35
C MET A 1 22.59 -11.59 -11.94
N ALA A 2 22.07 -10.58 -12.66
CA ALA A 2 20.74 -10.07 -12.38
C ALA A 2 19.69 -11.13 -12.72
N THR A 3 18.89 -11.55 -11.73
CA THR A 3 17.82 -12.52 -11.94
C THR A 3 16.66 -11.84 -12.70
N THR A 4 16.06 -12.53 -13.66
CA THR A 4 14.90 -12.06 -14.43
C THR A 4 13.65 -12.88 -14.10
N GLU A 5 12.46 -12.38 -14.45
CA GLU A 5 11.20 -13.13 -14.31
C GLU A 5 11.24 -14.47 -15.04
N VAL A 6 11.80 -14.47 -16.26
CA VAL A 6 12.02 -15.71 -17.05
C VAL A 6 12.92 -16.69 -16.33
N GLN A 7 13.99 -16.21 -15.68
CA GLN A 7 14.88 -17.09 -14.92
C GLN A 7 14.18 -17.68 -13.69
N ILE A 8 13.36 -16.91 -12.99
CA ILE A 8 12.55 -17.40 -11.86
C ILE A 8 11.58 -18.48 -12.34
N ALA A 9 10.86 -18.22 -13.42
CA ALA A 9 9.92 -19.18 -14.01
C ALA A 9 10.66 -20.47 -14.45
N ASN A 10 11.83 -20.33 -15.09
CA ASN A 10 12.64 -21.45 -15.50
C ASN A 10 13.18 -22.28 -14.32
N MET A 11 13.57 -21.63 -13.21
CA MET A 11 13.94 -22.35 -11.99
C MET A 11 12.75 -23.16 -11.41
N ALA A 12 11.53 -22.65 -11.50
CA ALA A 12 10.33 -23.38 -11.08
C ALA A 12 10.03 -24.55 -12.02
N LEU A 13 10.08 -24.36 -13.34
CA LEU A 13 9.90 -25.40 -14.35
C LEU A 13 10.95 -26.52 -14.24
N GLN A 14 12.22 -26.19 -13.97
CA GLN A 14 13.28 -27.19 -13.75
C GLN A 14 12.97 -28.10 -12.57
N ARG A 15 12.40 -27.58 -11.48
CA ARG A 15 11.98 -28.41 -10.32
C ARG A 15 10.90 -29.41 -10.66
N MET A 16 10.15 -29.13 -11.73
CA MET A 16 9.09 -29.99 -12.24
C MET A 16 9.52 -30.90 -13.37
N GLY A 17 10.77 -30.76 -13.86
CA GLY A 17 11.24 -31.47 -15.05
C GLY A 17 10.52 -31.05 -16.33
N GLN A 18 10.02 -29.82 -16.41
CA GLN A 18 9.31 -29.29 -17.56
C GLN A 18 10.27 -28.50 -18.50
N ALA A 19 9.85 -28.35 -19.78
CA ALA A 19 10.58 -27.54 -20.73
C ALA A 19 10.65 -26.08 -20.31
N LEU A 20 11.83 -25.49 -20.51
CA LEU A 20 12.08 -24.09 -20.19
C LEU A 20 11.38 -23.16 -21.18
N ILE A 21 11.20 -21.90 -20.76
CA ILE A 21 10.61 -20.84 -21.56
C ILE A 21 11.67 -19.80 -21.94
N ASP A 22 11.46 -19.13 -23.06
CA ASP A 22 12.32 -18.04 -23.53
C ASP A 22 11.77 -16.66 -23.16
N SER A 23 10.45 -16.56 -22.99
CA SER A 23 9.75 -15.33 -22.60
C SER A 23 8.62 -15.64 -21.62
N ILE A 24 8.29 -14.69 -20.73
CA ILE A 24 7.11 -14.81 -19.87
C ILE A 24 5.84 -14.40 -20.64
N ASP A 25 5.96 -13.54 -21.64
CA ASP A 25 4.87 -13.06 -22.48
C ASP A 25 4.65 -13.89 -23.76
N GLY A 26 5.24 -15.08 -23.82
CA GLY A 26 5.14 -15.98 -24.96
C GLY A 26 3.80 -16.71 -25.05
N THR A 27 3.65 -17.52 -26.09
CA THR A 27 2.38 -18.22 -26.43
C THR A 27 2.40 -19.72 -26.19
N SER A 28 3.54 -20.29 -25.83
CA SER A 28 3.62 -21.71 -25.46
C SER A 28 2.84 -22.00 -24.17
N VAL A 29 2.43 -23.24 -23.99
CA VAL A 29 1.63 -23.65 -22.81
C VAL A 29 2.34 -23.31 -21.51
N ASN A 30 3.66 -23.51 -21.44
CA ASN A 30 4.44 -23.22 -20.25
C ASN A 30 4.56 -21.70 -20.01
N GLU A 31 4.76 -20.90 -21.06
CA GLU A 31 4.82 -19.43 -20.98
C GLU A 31 3.50 -18.86 -20.44
N VAL A 32 2.37 -19.23 -21.07
CA VAL A 32 1.04 -18.78 -20.63
C VAL A 32 0.75 -19.18 -19.17
N LYS A 33 1.10 -20.39 -18.77
CA LYS A 33 0.89 -20.82 -17.37
C LYS A 33 1.76 -20.06 -16.39
N CYS A 34 3.04 -19.83 -16.73
CA CYS A 34 3.93 -19.03 -15.89
C CYS A 34 3.45 -17.58 -15.76
N ALA A 35 3.08 -16.94 -16.90
CA ALA A 35 2.55 -15.58 -16.92
C ALA A 35 1.32 -15.41 -16.01
N ASN A 36 0.38 -16.35 -16.12
CA ASN A 36 -0.89 -16.27 -15.36
C ASN A 36 -0.73 -16.31 -13.83
N ILE A 37 0.35 -16.93 -13.34
CA ILE A 37 0.53 -17.10 -11.88
C ILE A 37 1.64 -16.22 -11.30
N PHE A 38 2.54 -15.67 -12.12
CA PHE A 38 3.75 -15.00 -11.63
C PHE A 38 3.44 -13.84 -10.72
N ASP A 39 2.58 -12.92 -11.16
CA ASP A 39 2.21 -11.73 -10.38
C ASP A 39 1.49 -12.10 -9.09
N GLN A 40 0.56 -13.06 -9.15
CA GLN A 40 -0.16 -13.52 -7.97
C GLN A 40 0.80 -14.12 -6.94
N VAL A 41 1.69 -15.02 -7.37
CA VAL A 41 2.67 -15.68 -6.49
C VAL A 41 3.63 -14.68 -5.85
N ARG A 42 4.09 -13.68 -6.64
CA ARG A 42 4.93 -12.58 -6.13
C ARG A 42 4.21 -11.78 -5.04
N ASP A 43 2.99 -11.36 -5.32
CA ASP A 43 2.21 -10.51 -4.42
C ASP A 43 1.82 -11.26 -3.14
N GLU A 44 1.45 -12.53 -3.23
CA GLU A 44 1.22 -13.39 -2.07
C GLU A 44 2.49 -13.59 -1.24
N ALA A 45 3.66 -13.80 -1.89
CA ALA A 45 4.92 -13.94 -1.18
C ALA A 45 5.30 -12.65 -0.41
N LEU A 46 4.93 -11.48 -0.94
CA LEU A 46 5.12 -10.19 -0.27
C LEU A 46 4.26 -10.04 0.98
N ILE A 47 2.98 -10.41 0.87
CA ILE A 47 2.00 -10.22 1.95
C ILE A 47 2.18 -11.30 3.03
N ASP A 48 2.52 -12.52 2.64
CA ASP A 48 2.66 -13.70 3.48
C ASP A 48 4.08 -13.81 4.11
N GLY A 49 4.71 -12.68 4.33
CA GLY A 49 6.01 -12.54 4.98
C GLY A 49 5.92 -12.37 6.51
N PRO A 50 6.91 -11.72 7.12
CA PRO A 50 6.84 -11.30 8.51
C PRO A 50 5.60 -10.42 8.77
N GLU A 51 5.10 -10.40 10.01
CA GLU A 51 3.92 -9.62 10.40
C GLU A 51 4.04 -8.15 10.00
N LEU A 52 5.21 -7.55 10.20
CA LEU A 52 5.55 -6.17 9.83
C LEU A 52 6.04 -6.01 8.38
N GLY A 53 5.87 -7.06 7.54
CA GLY A 53 6.34 -7.10 6.16
C GLY A 53 7.85 -7.25 6.01
N TRP A 54 8.29 -7.59 4.80
CA TRP A 54 9.70 -7.69 4.46
C TRP A 54 10.37 -6.32 4.44
N LYS A 55 11.51 -6.16 5.12
CA LYS A 55 12.23 -4.87 5.23
C LYS A 55 12.61 -4.27 3.88
N PHE A 56 13.00 -5.11 2.89
CA PHE A 56 13.37 -4.63 1.56
C PHE A 56 12.18 -4.01 0.80
N SER A 57 10.93 -4.42 1.11
CA SER A 57 9.71 -3.90 0.48
C SER A 57 8.98 -2.85 1.32
N LYS A 58 9.35 -2.72 2.60
CA LYS A 58 8.74 -1.75 3.51
C LYS A 58 9.16 -0.32 3.15
N ARG A 59 8.21 0.59 3.17
CA ARG A 59 8.42 2.03 2.98
C ARG A 59 7.56 2.80 3.97
N THR A 60 8.08 3.93 4.42
CA THR A 60 7.32 4.92 5.18
C THR A 60 7.11 6.13 4.28
N TYR A 61 5.87 6.55 4.16
CA TYR A 61 5.48 7.81 3.54
C TYR A 61 5.12 8.76 4.67
N HIS A 62 5.73 9.94 4.62
CA HIS A 62 5.52 10.99 5.60
C HIS A 62 4.63 12.07 5.02
N SER A 63 3.91 12.76 5.91
CA SER A 63 3.11 13.94 5.57
C SER A 63 2.15 13.70 4.40
N ILE A 64 1.30 12.70 4.54
CA ILE A 64 0.22 12.48 3.59
C ILE A 64 -0.92 13.37 4.03
N ASP A 65 -1.26 14.36 3.19
CA ASP A 65 -2.30 15.34 3.47
C ASP A 65 -3.69 14.70 3.52
N ARG A 66 -4.56 15.27 4.35
CA ARG A 66 -6.00 15.01 4.30
C ARG A 66 -6.52 15.32 2.90
N GLU A 67 -7.37 14.46 2.37
CA GLU A 67 -7.97 14.70 1.06
C GLU A 67 -8.84 15.95 1.09
N SER A 68 -8.53 16.88 0.21
CA SER A 68 -9.20 18.16 0.12
C SER A 68 -9.41 18.58 -1.34
N PHE A 69 -10.43 19.36 -1.60
CA PHE A 69 -10.82 19.81 -2.91
C PHE A 69 -10.91 21.33 -2.91
N THR A 70 -9.98 21.99 -3.59
CA THR A 70 -9.99 23.45 -3.71
C THR A 70 -11.19 23.92 -4.54
N ILE A 71 -12.02 24.76 -3.96
CA ILE A 71 -13.20 25.33 -4.61
C ILE A 71 -12.76 26.51 -5.48
N THR A 72 -13.29 26.58 -6.68
CA THR A 72 -12.98 27.63 -7.65
C THR A 72 -14.18 28.48 -8.06
N ALA A 73 -15.39 27.98 -7.85
CA ALA A 73 -16.62 28.72 -8.14
C ALA A 73 -17.86 28.09 -7.50
N PHE A 74 -18.87 28.92 -7.26
CA PHE A 74 -20.23 28.49 -6.94
C PHE A 74 -21.19 29.03 -8.00
N ALA A 75 -22.15 28.21 -8.42
CA ALA A 75 -23.18 28.61 -9.37
C ALA A 75 -24.56 28.10 -8.96
N SER A 76 -25.61 28.81 -9.33
CA SER A 76 -26.97 28.34 -9.10
C SER A 76 -27.27 27.09 -9.95
N ALA A 77 -27.66 25.98 -9.29
CA ALA A 77 -28.16 24.81 -9.99
C ALA A 77 -29.71 24.80 -10.02
N SER A 78 -30.37 25.24 -8.92
CA SER A 78 -31.80 25.42 -8.82
C SER A 78 -32.13 26.41 -7.70
N ALA A 79 -33.43 26.60 -7.39
CA ALA A 79 -33.85 27.45 -6.28
C ALA A 79 -33.32 27.01 -4.90
N THR A 80 -32.99 25.75 -4.74
CA THR A 80 -32.59 25.14 -3.45
C THR A 80 -31.25 24.42 -3.52
N THR A 81 -30.56 24.43 -4.66
CA THR A 81 -29.31 23.74 -4.85
C THR A 81 -28.28 24.62 -5.52
N THR A 82 -27.02 24.41 -5.11
CA THR A 82 -25.84 25.14 -5.61
C THR A 82 -24.85 24.15 -6.21
N THR A 83 -24.32 24.47 -7.37
CA THR A 83 -23.19 23.75 -7.99
C THR A 83 -21.90 24.30 -7.43
N VAL A 84 -21.04 23.43 -6.94
CA VAL A 84 -19.68 23.70 -6.47
C VAL A 84 -18.71 23.22 -7.54
N THR A 85 -17.81 24.08 -7.97
CA THR A 85 -16.75 23.75 -8.94
C THR A 85 -15.47 23.47 -8.18
N ALA A 86 -15.05 22.23 -8.18
CA ALA A 86 -13.79 21.74 -7.59
C ALA A 86 -13.42 20.42 -8.27
N THR A 87 -12.13 20.17 -8.51
CA THR A 87 -11.70 18.82 -8.94
C THR A 87 -11.77 17.88 -7.76
N HIS A 88 -12.54 16.81 -7.87
CA HIS A 88 -12.88 15.95 -6.74
C HIS A 88 -13.04 14.47 -7.11
N THR A 89 -13.09 13.61 -6.09
CA THR A 89 -13.38 12.17 -6.15
C THR A 89 -14.73 11.81 -5.54
N LEU A 90 -15.54 12.79 -5.16
CA LEU A 90 -16.85 12.61 -4.51
C LEU A 90 -17.84 11.87 -5.41
N VAL A 91 -18.76 11.15 -4.77
CA VAL A 91 -19.94 10.54 -5.43
C VAL A 91 -21.23 11.05 -4.79
N ALA A 92 -22.35 10.88 -5.48
CA ALA A 92 -23.65 11.26 -4.92
C ALA A 92 -23.96 10.47 -3.64
N GLY A 93 -24.33 11.18 -2.59
CA GLY A 93 -24.56 10.64 -1.25
C GLY A 93 -23.40 10.81 -0.28
N ASP A 94 -22.21 11.20 -0.74
CA ASP A 94 -21.10 11.54 0.16
C ASP A 94 -21.45 12.77 1.00
N LEU A 95 -20.95 12.79 2.24
CA LEU A 95 -20.89 14.00 3.04
C LEU A 95 -19.68 14.83 2.66
N VAL A 96 -19.82 16.14 2.67
CA VAL A 96 -18.74 17.08 2.39
C VAL A 96 -18.83 18.25 3.37
N VAL A 97 -17.70 18.60 3.98
CA VAL A 97 -17.55 19.82 4.79
C VAL A 97 -16.89 20.87 3.91
N ILE A 98 -17.53 22.04 3.80
CA ILE A 98 -16.99 23.19 3.10
C ILE A 98 -16.54 24.21 4.16
N ASP A 99 -15.33 24.72 4.00
CA ASP A 99 -14.73 25.68 4.91
C ASP A 99 -13.95 26.76 4.16
N GLY A 100 -13.84 27.95 4.76
CA GLY A 100 -13.10 29.07 4.21
C GLY A 100 -13.82 29.82 3.09
N THR A 101 -15.15 29.68 2.98
CA THR A 101 -16.00 30.46 2.09
C THR A 101 -16.68 31.61 2.84
N THR A 102 -17.30 32.54 2.10
CA THR A 102 -18.07 33.62 2.72
C THR A 102 -19.51 33.19 3.04
N ASN A 103 -20.10 32.29 2.23
CA ASN A 103 -21.54 32.02 2.26
C ASN A 103 -21.90 30.53 2.38
N TYR A 104 -20.93 29.62 2.26
CA TYR A 104 -21.21 28.19 2.10
C TYR A 104 -20.44 27.31 3.09
N ASP A 105 -19.89 27.87 4.17
CA ASP A 105 -19.27 27.06 5.21
C ASP A 105 -20.33 26.16 5.87
N GLY A 106 -20.01 24.88 6.04
CA GLY A 106 -20.89 23.89 6.66
C GLY A 106 -20.81 22.49 6.07
N GLU A 107 -21.65 21.60 6.58
CA GLU A 107 -21.77 20.21 6.17
C GLU A 107 -22.91 20.04 5.17
N TYR A 108 -22.64 19.33 4.09
CA TYR A 108 -23.59 19.10 3.00
C TYR A 108 -23.56 17.66 2.52
N VAL A 109 -24.71 17.18 2.06
CA VAL A 109 -24.79 15.93 1.27
C VAL A 109 -24.63 16.27 -0.20
N VAL A 110 -23.78 15.55 -0.89
CA VAL A 110 -23.62 15.65 -2.35
C VAL A 110 -24.86 15.07 -3.02
N ASN A 111 -25.67 15.92 -3.62
CA ASN A 111 -26.93 15.49 -4.28
C ASN A 111 -26.65 14.76 -5.60
N SER A 112 -25.73 15.29 -6.38
CA SER A 112 -25.34 14.72 -7.66
C SER A 112 -23.94 15.18 -8.04
N VAL A 113 -23.29 14.40 -8.87
CA VAL A 113 -21.99 14.69 -9.47
C VAL A 113 -22.20 14.77 -10.96
N SER A 114 -21.85 15.88 -11.57
CA SER A 114 -21.98 16.08 -13.02
C SER A 114 -20.74 15.59 -13.77
N THR A 115 -19.59 15.86 -13.20
CA THR A 115 -18.26 15.48 -13.71
C THR A 115 -17.30 15.38 -12.53
N THR A 116 -16.04 14.99 -12.76
CA THR A 116 -14.98 15.02 -11.73
C THR A 116 -14.53 16.45 -11.35
N VAL A 117 -15.16 17.47 -11.89
CA VAL A 117 -14.82 18.88 -11.64
C VAL A 117 -15.99 19.69 -11.08
N SER A 118 -17.14 19.08 -10.81
CA SER A 118 -18.28 19.76 -10.17
C SER A 118 -19.24 18.79 -9.51
N PHE A 119 -19.76 19.21 -8.36
CA PHE A 119 -20.81 18.51 -7.61
C PHE A 119 -21.91 19.51 -7.16
N VAL A 120 -23.04 18.98 -6.78
CA VAL A 120 -24.23 19.79 -6.37
C VAL A 120 -24.54 19.49 -4.91
N ILE A 121 -24.73 20.57 -4.14
CA ILE A 121 -25.13 20.51 -2.73
C ILE A 121 -26.52 21.11 -2.52
N THR A 122 -27.19 20.74 -1.43
CA THR A 122 -28.44 21.36 -0.99
C THR A 122 -28.15 22.66 -0.24
N ALA A 123 -27.99 23.74 -0.97
CA ALA A 123 -27.84 25.09 -0.42
C ALA A 123 -28.45 26.09 -1.43
N THR A 124 -29.16 27.09 -0.93
CA THR A 124 -29.63 28.19 -1.79
C THR A 124 -28.45 28.99 -2.28
N PHE A 125 -28.37 29.22 -3.59
CA PHE A 125 -27.33 30.04 -4.16
C PHE A 125 -27.45 31.50 -3.67
N VAL A 126 -26.36 32.03 -3.10
CA VAL A 126 -26.27 33.41 -2.63
C VAL A 126 -25.45 34.27 -3.56
N ALA A 127 -24.19 33.87 -3.77
CA ALA A 127 -23.24 34.54 -4.65
C ALA A 127 -22.13 33.57 -5.06
N ASP A 128 -21.44 33.87 -6.15
CA ASP A 128 -20.20 33.16 -6.47
C ASP A 128 -19.11 33.56 -5.48
N ASP A 129 -18.43 32.57 -4.94
CA ASP A 129 -17.32 32.71 -4.01
C ASP A 129 -16.22 31.77 -4.50
N ALA A 130 -15.19 32.31 -5.13
CA ALA A 130 -14.09 31.54 -5.70
C ALA A 130 -13.04 31.12 -4.67
N THR A 131 -13.44 30.97 -3.41
CA THR A 131 -12.57 30.59 -2.29
C THR A 131 -13.13 29.40 -1.54
N GLY A 132 -12.31 28.82 -0.66
CA GLY A 132 -12.68 27.72 0.23
C GLY A 132 -12.17 26.37 -0.22
N THR A 133 -12.37 25.42 0.68
CA THR A 133 -11.93 24.03 0.54
C THR A 133 -13.08 23.11 0.94
N ALA A 134 -13.30 22.05 0.16
CA ALA A 134 -14.24 21.00 0.52
C ALA A 134 -13.44 19.77 0.98
N TYR A 135 -13.90 19.13 2.04
CA TYR A 135 -13.32 17.92 2.63
C TYR A 135 -14.36 16.81 2.57
N TRP A 136 -13.92 15.61 2.20
CA TRP A 136 -14.77 14.44 2.34
C TRP A 136 -14.96 14.07 3.81
N GLU A 137 -16.18 13.64 4.14
CA GLU A 137 -16.56 13.13 5.44
C GLU A 137 -17.57 11.99 5.28
N SER A 138 -17.78 11.19 6.30
CA SER A 138 -18.85 10.21 6.41
C SER A 138 -19.44 10.22 7.82
N GLU A 139 -20.59 9.55 8.00
CA GLU A 139 -21.22 9.39 9.33
C GLU A 139 -20.33 8.65 10.33
N GLU A 140 -19.39 7.81 9.86
CA GLU A 140 -18.55 6.96 10.69
C GLU A 140 -17.12 7.49 10.84
N TYR A 141 -16.57 8.13 9.78
CA TYR A 141 -15.19 8.61 9.72
C TYR A 141 -15.12 10.05 9.21
N ALA A 142 -14.43 10.90 9.98
CA ALA A 142 -14.30 12.32 9.65
C ALA A 142 -13.13 12.63 8.68
N TYR A 143 -12.13 11.77 8.60
CA TYR A 143 -10.90 12.05 7.84
C TYR A 143 -10.60 10.95 6.84
N ARG A 144 -10.20 11.36 5.63
CA ARG A 144 -9.82 10.49 4.53
C ARG A 144 -8.46 10.89 3.97
N TYR A 145 -7.56 9.88 3.83
CA TYR A 145 -6.20 10.06 3.33
C TYR A 145 -5.95 9.12 2.18
N ALA A 146 -5.37 9.62 1.07
CA ALA A 146 -5.05 8.79 -0.08
C ALA A 146 -3.89 7.84 0.24
N VAL A 147 -4.07 6.56 -0.04
CA VAL A 147 -3.04 5.53 0.17
C VAL A 147 -2.07 5.52 -1.00
N PRO A 148 -0.77 5.66 -0.77
CA PRO A 148 0.23 5.44 -1.82
C PRO A 148 0.12 4.05 -2.43
N THR A 149 0.48 3.88 -3.70
CA THR A 149 0.42 2.58 -4.38
C THR A 149 1.17 1.52 -3.60
N CYS A 150 0.44 0.60 -2.98
CA CYS A 150 0.97 -0.43 -2.11
C CYS A 150 0.12 -1.71 -2.14
N LYS A 151 0.73 -2.81 -1.69
CA LYS A 151 0.02 -4.09 -1.48
C LYS A 151 -0.68 -4.15 -0.13
N LYS A 152 -0.08 -3.57 0.92
CA LYS A 152 -0.62 -3.58 2.28
C LYS A 152 -0.18 -2.31 3.01
N VAL A 153 -1.08 -1.73 3.80
CA VAL A 153 -0.75 -0.74 4.83
C VAL A 153 -0.47 -1.51 6.12
N ILE A 154 0.66 -1.24 6.78
CA ILE A 154 1.09 -1.90 8.00
C ILE A 154 0.66 -1.09 9.22
N ALA A 155 0.95 0.21 9.19
CA ALA A 155 0.68 1.12 10.28
C ALA A 155 0.35 2.52 9.75
N VAL A 156 -0.52 3.22 10.47
CA VAL A 156 -0.83 4.63 10.27
C VAL A 156 -0.45 5.38 11.55
N LYS A 157 0.22 6.52 11.40
CA LYS A 157 0.66 7.34 12.52
C LYS A 157 0.17 8.76 12.35
N VAL A 158 -0.32 9.34 13.43
CA VAL A 158 -0.77 10.71 13.56
C VAL A 158 0.14 11.40 14.57
N GLY A 159 0.77 12.51 14.16
CA GLY A 159 1.74 13.20 15.03
C GLY A 159 2.90 12.29 15.49
N GLY A 160 3.28 11.27 14.71
CA GLY A 160 4.31 10.29 15.04
C GLY A 160 3.85 9.14 15.96
N VAL A 161 2.59 9.13 16.40
CA VAL A 161 2.01 8.08 17.26
C VAL A 161 1.18 7.14 16.39
N GLU A 162 1.42 5.83 16.51
CA GLU A 162 0.63 4.81 15.81
C GLU A 162 -0.81 4.80 16.33
N ILE A 163 -1.77 4.85 15.40
CA ILE A 163 -3.20 4.78 15.69
C ILE A 163 -3.76 3.41 15.32
N THR A 164 -4.79 2.98 16.04
CA THR A 164 -5.51 1.71 15.80
C THR A 164 -6.91 1.93 15.23
N ASP A 165 -7.44 3.14 15.33
CA ASP A 165 -8.76 3.54 14.83
C ASP A 165 -8.63 4.01 13.38
N TRP A 166 -8.42 3.05 12.49
CA TRP A 166 -8.43 3.29 11.06
C TRP A 166 -8.88 2.06 10.28
N ILE A 167 -9.46 2.27 9.13
CA ILE A 167 -9.78 1.23 8.16
C ILE A 167 -9.22 1.60 6.78
N ARG A 168 -8.90 0.59 5.99
CA ARG A 168 -8.62 0.79 4.57
C ARG A 168 -9.88 0.57 3.75
N TRP A 169 -10.29 1.58 3.00
CA TRP A 169 -11.41 1.54 2.08
C TRP A 169 -10.93 1.88 0.66
N GLY A 170 -10.74 0.84 -0.17
CA GLY A 170 -10.16 1.01 -1.49
C GLY A 170 -8.74 1.60 -1.46
N ASP A 171 -8.60 2.77 -2.06
CA ASP A 171 -7.35 3.53 -2.14
C ASP A 171 -7.23 4.59 -1.04
N TYR A 172 -8.02 4.49 0.03
CA TYR A 172 -8.05 5.43 1.13
C TYR A 172 -7.89 4.77 2.49
N ILE A 173 -7.34 5.52 3.43
CA ILE A 173 -7.44 5.28 4.87
C ILE A 173 -8.48 6.22 5.43
N LEU A 174 -9.40 5.69 6.23
CA LEU A 174 -10.42 6.42 6.96
C LEU A 174 -10.11 6.32 8.46
N THR A 175 -10.22 7.44 9.17
CA THR A 175 -9.99 7.53 10.63
C THR A 175 -10.75 8.69 11.25
N ASN A 176 -10.94 8.66 12.58
CA ASN A 176 -11.48 9.77 13.35
C ASN A 176 -10.42 10.58 14.09
N GLN A 177 -9.15 10.25 13.88
CA GLN A 177 -8.05 11.00 14.46
C GLN A 177 -7.80 12.26 13.64
N GLU A 178 -7.95 13.41 14.31
CA GLU A 178 -7.76 14.72 13.70
C GLU A 178 -6.26 14.99 13.47
N ASP A 179 -5.85 15.11 12.22
CA ASP A 179 -4.58 15.71 11.83
C ASP A 179 -4.67 16.14 10.36
N GLU A 180 -3.93 17.16 9.99
CA GLU A 180 -3.81 17.57 8.59
C GLU A 180 -2.99 16.57 7.77
N GLU A 181 -2.03 15.90 8.41
CA GLU A 181 -1.09 14.98 7.78
C GLU A 181 -0.96 13.67 8.58
N VAL A 182 -0.80 12.57 7.86
CA VAL A 182 -0.51 11.26 8.47
C VAL A 182 0.73 10.62 7.86
N ASP A 183 1.42 9.82 8.65
CA ASP A 183 2.48 8.94 8.17
C ASP A 183 1.93 7.54 7.94
N MET A 184 2.26 6.92 6.82
CA MET A 184 1.86 5.55 6.50
C MET A 184 3.07 4.63 6.31
N GLU A 185 3.11 3.52 7.04
CA GLU A 185 4.03 2.43 6.77
C GLU A 185 3.36 1.40 5.87
N ILE A 186 3.97 1.11 4.74
CA ILE A 186 3.36 0.25 3.71
C ILE A 186 4.32 -0.83 3.21
N ILE A 187 3.75 -1.91 2.67
CA ILE A 187 4.44 -2.84 1.77
C ILE A 187 4.27 -2.34 0.35
N LYS A 188 5.35 -1.84 -0.24
CA LYS A 188 5.35 -1.36 -1.61
C LYS A 188 5.14 -2.52 -2.58
N ALA A 189 4.32 -2.33 -3.62
CA ALA A 189 4.25 -3.26 -4.73
C ALA A 189 5.64 -3.38 -5.38
N LEU A 190 6.11 -4.60 -5.60
CA LEU A 190 7.35 -4.82 -6.36
C LEU A 190 7.08 -4.59 -7.83
N THR A 191 7.98 -3.83 -8.45
CA THR A 191 8.02 -3.68 -9.90
C THR A 191 8.69 -4.89 -10.53
N THR A 192 8.58 -5.03 -11.85
CA THR A 192 9.20 -6.09 -12.65
C THR A 192 10.74 -6.14 -12.57
N THR A 193 11.37 -5.18 -11.87
CA THR A 193 12.84 -5.14 -11.71
C THR A 193 13.30 -6.14 -10.64
N VAL A 194 13.31 -7.40 -11.00
CA VAL A 194 13.68 -8.55 -10.16
C VAL A 194 15.10 -8.44 -9.60
N THR A 195 15.96 -7.66 -10.24
CA THR A 195 17.38 -7.50 -9.87
C THR A 195 17.62 -6.93 -8.48
N SER A 196 16.60 -6.28 -7.89
CA SER A 196 16.66 -5.69 -6.55
C SER A 196 16.09 -6.61 -5.45
N TRP A 197 15.61 -7.79 -5.82
CA TRP A 197 15.02 -8.71 -4.86
C TRP A 197 16.11 -9.56 -4.18
N PRO A 198 16.04 -9.77 -2.85
CA PRO A 198 16.96 -10.65 -2.16
C PRO A 198 16.85 -12.10 -2.67
N ASP A 199 17.98 -12.81 -2.75
CA ASP A 199 18.02 -14.19 -3.25
C ASP A 199 17.10 -15.14 -2.46
N TRP A 200 16.98 -14.94 -1.15
CA TRP A 200 16.08 -15.73 -0.31
C TRP A 200 14.61 -15.48 -0.63
N PHE A 201 14.24 -14.25 -1.07
CA PHE A 201 12.87 -13.95 -1.52
C PHE A 201 12.60 -14.56 -2.89
N VAL A 202 13.55 -14.48 -3.83
CA VAL A 202 13.47 -15.15 -5.12
C VAL A 202 13.23 -16.66 -4.94
N ARG A 203 13.93 -17.29 -3.98
CA ARG A 203 13.72 -18.72 -3.66
C ARG A 203 12.29 -19.02 -3.21
N ILE A 204 11.67 -18.17 -2.42
CA ILE A 204 10.26 -18.33 -2.00
C ILE A 204 9.34 -18.31 -3.22
N ILE A 205 9.53 -17.35 -4.14
CA ILE A 205 8.74 -17.24 -5.37
C ILE A 205 8.90 -18.48 -6.23
N VAL A 206 10.13 -18.95 -6.45
CA VAL A 206 10.42 -20.16 -7.22
C VAL A 206 9.68 -21.37 -6.67
N LEU A 207 9.70 -21.57 -5.34
CA LEU A 207 9.02 -22.69 -4.70
C LEU A 207 7.49 -22.59 -4.79
N ARG A 208 6.92 -21.41 -4.56
CA ARG A 208 5.48 -21.18 -4.72
C ARG A 208 5.05 -21.40 -6.17
N MET A 209 5.76 -20.85 -7.14
CA MET A 209 5.47 -21.09 -8.55
C MET A 209 5.52 -22.57 -8.90
N ALA A 210 6.53 -23.31 -8.43
CA ALA A 210 6.62 -24.74 -8.68
C ALA A 210 5.41 -25.50 -8.09
N ILE A 211 4.92 -25.13 -6.90
CA ILE A 211 3.73 -25.72 -6.29
C ILE A 211 2.50 -25.46 -7.15
N GLU A 212 2.24 -24.20 -7.54
CA GLU A 212 1.08 -23.81 -8.34
C GLU A 212 1.11 -24.47 -9.74
N LEU A 213 2.29 -24.50 -10.37
CA LEU A 213 2.45 -25.17 -11.65
C LEU A 213 2.22 -26.68 -11.55
N HIS A 214 2.62 -27.34 -10.44
CA HIS A 214 2.34 -28.76 -10.23
C HIS A 214 0.83 -29.04 -10.18
N TYR A 215 0.05 -28.20 -9.50
CA TYR A 215 -1.41 -28.34 -9.49
C TYR A 215 -2.01 -28.27 -10.89
N SER A 216 -1.50 -27.37 -11.74
CA SER A 216 -2.06 -27.13 -13.06
C SER A 216 -1.52 -28.04 -14.17
N MET A 217 -0.35 -28.66 -13.97
CA MET A 217 0.37 -29.40 -15.03
C MET A 217 0.48 -30.88 -14.78
N THR A 218 0.87 -31.31 -13.58
CA THR A 218 1.22 -32.71 -13.29
C THR A 218 0.29 -33.35 -12.27
N GLN A 219 -0.33 -32.56 -11.39
CA GLN A 219 -1.16 -33.04 -10.27
C GLN A 219 -0.46 -34.06 -9.36
N ASP A 220 0.89 -33.99 -9.26
CA ASP A 220 1.69 -34.84 -8.41
C ASP A 220 1.64 -34.34 -6.95
N LEU A 221 0.70 -34.90 -6.17
CA LEU A 221 0.49 -34.51 -4.77
C LEU A 221 1.72 -34.78 -3.89
N ARG A 222 2.55 -35.77 -4.24
CA ARG A 222 3.76 -36.06 -3.46
C ARG A 222 4.83 -34.99 -3.68
N ALA A 223 5.03 -34.59 -4.92
CA ALA A 223 5.95 -33.50 -5.25
C ALA A 223 5.47 -32.17 -4.61
N ILE A 224 4.18 -31.88 -4.66
CA ILE A 224 3.57 -30.70 -4.02
C ILE A 224 3.84 -30.70 -2.51
N GLN A 225 3.66 -31.84 -1.83
CA GLN A 225 3.93 -31.94 -0.40
C GLN A 225 5.39 -31.65 -0.07
N LEU A 226 6.35 -32.25 -0.80
CA LEU A 226 7.79 -32.02 -0.60
C LEU A 226 8.19 -30.57 -0.85
N LEU A 227 7.64 -29.96 -1.90
CA LEU A 227 7.88 -28.53 -2.20
C LEU A 227 7.28 -27.62 -1.12
N SER A 228 6.12 -27.99 -0.57
CA SER A 228 5.49 -27.21 0.51
C SER A 228 6.31 -27.28 1.81
N GLU A 229 6.88 -28.43 2.16
CA GLU A 229 7.80 -28.58 3.28
C GLU A 229 9.09 -27.74 3.05
N GLU A 230 9.66 -27.78 1.83
CA GLU A 230 10.82 -26.97 1.46
C GLU A 230 10.49 -25.48 1.54
N LEU A 231 9.31 -25.05 1.08
CA LEU A 231 8.84 -23.66 1.16
C LEU A 231 8.75 -23.20 2.61
N TYR A 232 8.19 -24.01 3.51
CA TYR A 232 8.10 -23.67 4.93
C TYR A 232 9.50 -23.41 5.53
N VAL A 233 10.46 -24.29 5.24
CA VAL A 233 11.85 -24.12 5.69
C VAL A 233 12.50 -22.89 5.06
N ALA A 234 12.26 -22.65 3.77
CA ALA A 234 12.79 -21.48 3.07
C ALA A 234 12.24 -20.18 3.65
N LYS A 235 10.93 -20.10 3.95
CA LYS A 235 10.29 -18.93 4.61
C LYS A 235 10.90 -18.66 5.98
N SER A 236 11.05 -19.69 6.82
CA SER A 236 11.65 -19.53 8.15
C SER A 236 13.10 -18.99 8.09
N LYS A 237 13.90 -19.48 7.13
CA LYS A 237 15.26 -18.95 6.89
C LYS A 237 15.25 -17.53 6.34
N ALA A 238 14.33 -17.20 5.44
CA ALA A 238 14.19 -15.87 4.87
C ALA A 238 13.84 -14.84 5.94
N ILE A 239 12.89 -15.15 6.84
CA ILE A 239 12.55 -14.29 7.98
C ILE A 239 13.79 -14.03 8.86
N ALA A 240 14.56 -15.09 9.18
CA ALA A 240 15.78 -14.94 9.96
C ALA A 240 16.86 -14.11 9.24
N MET A 241 16.93 -14.17 7.90
CA MET A 241 17.85 -13.33 7.13
C MET A 241 17.38 -11.87 7.09
N ASP A 242 16.10 -11.63 6.83
CA ASP A 242 15.50 -10.29 6.83
C ASP A 242 15.67 -9.61 8.21
N GLU A 243 15.56 -10.36 9.32
CA GLU A 243 15.83 -9.83 10.66
C GLU A 243 17.29 -9.43 10.87
N ARG A 244 18.26 -10.16 10.30
CA ARG A 244 19.68 -9.86 10.40
C ARG A 244 20.11 -8.65 9.57
N GLU A 245 19.39 -8.30 8.52
CA GLU A 245 19.62 -7.10 7.71
C GLU A 245 19.26 -5.80 8.47
N LYS A 246 18.64 -5.90 9.65
CA LYS A 246 18.46 -4.77 10.53
C LYS A 246 19.82 -4.36 11.11
N TYR A 247 20.34 -3.22 10.68
CA TYR A 247 21.45 -2.58 11.37
C TYR A 247 20.97 -2.20 12.78
N VAL A 248 21.29 -3.04 13.74
CA VAL A 248 21.19 -2.67 15.15
C VAL A 248 22.33 -1.69 15.37
N LYS A 249 22.02 -0.39 15.38
CA LYS A 249 22.91 0.57 16.01
C LYS A 249 22.99 0.11 17.46
N GLU A 250 24.07 -0.59 17.81
CA GLU A 250 24.36 -0.87 19.22
C GLU A 250 24.27 0.48 19.91
N SER A 251 23.30 0.63 20.80
CA SER A 251 23.33 1.72 21.75
C SER A 251 24.70 1.59 22.39
N SER A 252 25.58 2.57 22.19
CA SER A 252 26.84 2.65 22.92
C SER A 252 26.44 2.42 24.36
N SER A 253 26.86 1.27 24.90
CA SER A 253 26.47 0.86 26.24
C SER A 253 27.03 1.94 27.19
N SER A 254 26.13 2.55 27.92
CA SER A 254 26.45 3.65 28.87
C SER A 254 27.51 3.28 29.89
N TRP A 255 27.91 2.02 30.00
CA TRP A 255 29.02 1.60 30.86
C TRP A 255 30.40 2.03 30.34
N ALA A 256 30.55 2.32 29.04
CA ALA A 256 31.79 2.85 28.48
C ALA A 256 32.01 4.33 28.82
N ASP A 257 30.89 5.06 29.06
CA ASP A 257 30.96 6.48 29.47
C ASP A 257 31.16 6.66 30.98
N ILE A 258 30.97 5.64 31.82
CA ILE A 258 31.13 5.71 33.27
C ILE A 258 32.62 5.60 33.66
N GLY A 259 33.49 5.16 32.77
CA GLY A 259 34.91 4.92 33.03
C GLY A 259 35.84 6.15 32.98
N HIS A 260 35.34 7.34 32.65
CA HIS A 260 36.20 8.52 32.42
C HIS A 260 36.01 9.70 33.40
N THR A 261 35.24 9.54 34.47
CA THR A 261 35.29 10.50 35.57
C THR A 261 36.30 10.03 36.60
N GLN A 262 37.62 10.12 36.30
CA GLN A 262 38.63 10.20 37.34
C GLN A 262 38.57 11.61 37.91
N GLU A 263 38.11 11.70 39.14
CA GLU A 263 38.27 12.87 39.98
C GLU A 263 39.78 13.17 40.15
N THR A 264 40.21 14.32 39.67
CA THR A 264 41.40 14.96 40.11
C THR A 264 41.09 15.61 41.46
N ILE A 265 41.48 14.94 42.53
CA ILE A 265 41.52 15.53 43.88
C ILE A 265 42.88 16.24 43.99
N GLU A 266 42.86 17.58 44.06
CA GLU A 266 43.88 18.39 44.73
C GLU A 266 43.41 18.78 46.12
#